data_94ce01e25a91f7f3f41a813485fe89b9
#
_entry.id   94ce01e25a91f7f3f41a813485fe89b9
#
_cell.length_a   1.000
_cell.length_b   1.000
_cell.length_c   1.000
_cell.angle_alpha   90.00
_cell.angle_beta   90.00
_cell.angle_gamma   90.00
#
_symmetry.space_group_name_H-M   'P 1'
#
loop_
_entity.id
_entity.type
_entity.pdbx_description
1 polymer ?
#
loop_
_entity_poly.entity_id
_entity_poly.type
_entity_poly.pdbx_seq_one_letter_code
_entity_poly.pdbx_strand_id
1 'polypeptide(L)'
;VGTESISLSTGTEKNQTYASAAAVNSKGIVPNNKYNRYNFTVRNTTTFLDDKMTLDFGASYILQNDQNMTNQGTYNNPLVGAYLFPRSNDWSDISMYERYDAARKIYTQYWPVGDEGMVMQNPYWINYRNLRQNKKDRYMLNAGLSYKILDWLTVSGRVRLDNSNNDYTEKF
;
A
#
# COMPACT_ATOMS: atom_id res chain seq x y z
N VAL A 1 3.06 5.70 12.83
CA VAL A 1 3.74 4.90 11.80
C VAL A 1 4.79 4.04 12.50
N GLY A 2 4.71 2.72 12.33
CA GLY A 2 5.73 1.76 12.73
C GLY A 2 6.41 1.18 11.50
N THR A 3 7.74 1.14 11.52
CA THR A 3 8.53 0.48 10.48
C THR A 3 9.49 -0.48 11.15
N GLU A 4 9.43 -1.73 10.74
CA GLU A 4 10.27 -2.81 11.25
C GLU A 4 10.94 -3.50 10.08
N SER A 5 12.22 -3.84 10.23
CA SER A 5 12.95 -4.58 9.19
C SER A 5 13.98 -5.50 9.81
N ILE A 6 14.19 -6.62 9.14
CA ILE A 6 15.25 -7.57 9.43
C ILE A 6 15.93 -7.93 8.13
N SER A 7 17.24 -8.07 8.17
CA SER A 7 18.03 -8.53 7.03
C SER A 7 19.10 -9.49 7.47
N LEU A 8 19.41 -10.41 6.59
CA LEU A 8 20.46 -11.39 6.73
C LEU A 8 21.34 -11.35 5.49
N SER A 9 22.64 -11.25 5.71
CA SER A 9 23.64 -11.41 4.65
C SER A 9 24.60 -12.50 5.04
N THR A 10 24.79 -13.46 4.17
CA THR A 10 25.69 -14.60 4.38
C THR A 10 26.33 -15.00 3.07
N GLY A 11 27.49 -15.62 3.14
CA GLY A 11 28.13 -16.14 1.94
C GLY A 11 29.63 -16.39 2.08
N THR A 12 30.18 -16.79 0.97
CA THR A 12 31.59 -16.98 0.72
C THR A 12 32.07 -16.04 -0.40
N GLU A 13 33.35 -16.08 -0.76
CA GLU A 13 33.86 -15.32 -1.90
C GLU A 13 33.12 -15.64 -3.23
N LYS A 14 32.60 -16.87 -3.36
CA LYS A 14 31.96 -17.39 -4.57
C LYS A 14 30.44 -17.42 -4.52
N ASN A 15 29.83 -17.26 -3.35
CA ASN A 15 28.39 -17.28 -3.19
C ASN A 15 27.98 -16.30 -2.10
N GLN A 16 27.17 -15.33 -2.46
CA GLN A 16 26.63 -14.34 -1.53
C GLN A 16 25.10 -14.34 -1.58
N THR A 17 24.49 -14.48 -0.43
CA THR A 17 23.04 -14.47 -0.28
C THR A 17 22.63 -13.34 0.65
N TYR A 18 21.65 -12.57 0.23
CA TYR A 18 20.99 -11.54 1.01
C TYR A 18 19.50 -11.84 1.07
N ALA A 19 18.94 -11.77 2.26
CA ALA A 19 17.50 -11.86 2.47
C ALA A 19 17.05 -10.72 3.39
N SER A 20 15.90 -10.13 3.11
CA SER A 20 15.32 -9.12 3.98
C SER A 20 13.80 -9.21 4.01
N ALA A 21 13.23 -8.83 5.16
CA ALA A 21 11.82 -8.63 5.36
C ALA A 21 11.61 -7.27 6.02
N ALA A 22 10.64 -6.50 5.53
CA ALA A 22 10.30 -5.22 6.10
C ALA A 22 8.77 -5.07 6.19
N ALA A 23 8.30 -4.49 7.29
CA ALA A 23 6.91 -4.19 7.54
C ALA A 23 6.75 -2.70 7.83
N VAL A 24 5.79 -2.07 7.18
CA VAL A 24 5.34 -0.71 7.46
C VAL A 24 3.88 -0.77 7.85
N ASN A 25 3.57 -0.34 9.07
CA ASN A 25 2.21 -0.26 9.57
C ASN A 25 1.90 1.19 9.95
N SER A 26 0.87 1.76 9.36
CA SER A 26 0.49 3.15 9.60
C SER A 26 -1.02 3.25 9.80
N LYS A 27 -1.39 4.09 10.76
CA LYS A 27 -2.77 4.59 10.90
C LYS A 27 -2.74 6.10 10.62
N GLY A 28 -3.67 6.56 9.81
CA GLY A 28 -3.85 8.00 9.57
C GLY A 28 -4.47 8.71 10.76
N ILE A 29 -4.42 10.04 10.74
CA ILE A 29 -5.13 10.91 11.71
C ILE A 29 -6.64 10.86 11.49
N VAL A 30 -7.07 10.56 10.26
CA VAL A 30 -8.48 10.36 9.92
C VAL A 30 -8.92 8.98 10.42
N PRO A 31 -10.05 8.88 11.15
CA PRO A 31 -10.55 7.61 11.66
C PRO A 31 -10.71 6.57 10.54
N ASN A 32 -10.44 5.30 10.88
CA ASN A 32 -10.53 4.14 9.97
C ASN A 32 -9.60 4.16 8.75
N ASN A 33 -8.60 5.05 8.73
CA ASN A 33 -7.57 5.09 7.70
C ASN A 33 -6.38 4.24 8.13
N LYS A 34 -5.97 3.28 7.28
CA LYS A 34 -4.85 2.36 7.55
C LYS A 34 -4.04 2.12 6.29
N TYR A 35 -2.75 1.97 6.48
CA TYR A 35 -1.80 1.57 5.46
C TYR A 35 -0.87 0.50 6.00
N ASN A 36 -0.83 -0.64 5.34
CA ASN A 36 0.10 -1.72 5.67
C ASN A 36 0.87 -2.13 4.42
N ARG A 37 2.18 -2.30 4.57
CA ARG A 37 3.04 -2.77 3.49
C ARG A 37 4.06 -3.75 4.03
N TYR A 38 4.20 -4.88 3.37
CA TYR A 38 5.17 -5.92 3.67
C TYR A 38 6.03 -6.16 2.44
N ASN A 39 7.33 -6.12 2.62
CA ASN A 39 8.30 -6.34 1.56
C ASN A 39 9.17 -7.54 1.94
N PHE A 40 9.34 -8.47 1.02
CA PHE A 40 10.27 -9.59 1.14
C PHE A 40 11.23 -9.53 -0.04
N THR A 41 12.52 -9.66 0.22
CA THR A 41 13.53 -9.62 -0.83
C THR A 41 14.56 -10.69 -0.56
N VAL A 42 14.91 -11.44 -1.61
CA VAL A 42 16.02 -12.39 -1.61
C VAL A 42 16.87 -12.09 -2.84
N ARG A 43 18.18 -12.08 -2.65
CA ARG A 43 19.18 -11.97 -3.72
C ARG A 43 20.27 -12.98 -3.49
N ASN A 44 20.75 -13.56 -4.56
CA ASN A 44 21.90 -14.45 -4.55
C ASN A 44 22.80 -14.11 -5.74
N THR A 45 24.08 -14.02 -5.49
CA THR A 45 25.12 -13.93 -6.50
C THR A 45 26.07 -15.10 -6.32
N THR A 46 26.21 -15.91 -7.36
CA THR A 46 27.08 -17.09 -7.36
C THR A 46 28.04 -17.03 -8.52
N THR A 47 29.31 -17.21 -8.21
CA THR A 47 30.39 -17.29 -9.19
C THR A 47 30.91 -18.74 -9.26
N PHE A 48 31.07 -19.28 -10.46
CA PHE A 48 31.48 -20.65 -10.72
C PHE A 48 32.31 -20.73 -12.00
N LEU A 49 32.80 -21.94 -12.36
CA LEU A 49 33.71 -22.17 -13.48
C LEU A 49 35.00 -21.33 -13.39
N ASP A 50 35.70 -21.43 -12.25
CA ASP A 50 36.94 -20.69 -12.02
C ASP A 50 36.80 -19.19 -12.26
N ASP A 51 35.74 -18.62 -11.66
CA ASP A 51 35.37 -17.21 -11.70
C ASP A 51 35.02 -16.64 -13.11
N LYS A 52 34.79 -17.56 -14.06
CA LYS A 52 34.39 -17.17 -15.42
C LYS A 52 32.91 -16.94 -15.60
N MET A 53 32.07 -17.49 -14.71
CA MET A 53 30.63 -17.40 -14.82
C MET A 53 30.02 -16.86 -13.53
N THR A 54 29.20 -15.83 -13.64
CA THR A 54 28.48 -15.23 -12.52
C THR A 54 26.99 -15.27 -12.78
N LEU A 55 26.24 -15.86 -11.86
CA LEU A 55 24.78 -15.88 -11.84
C LEU A 55 24.30 -14.94 -10.74
N ASP A 56 23.46 -14.00 -11.14
CA ASP A 56 22.74 -13.08 -10.28
C ASP A 56 21.25 -13.44 -10.29
N PHE A 57 20.69 -13.74 -9.14
CA PHE A 57 19.27 -14.01 -8.99
C PHE A 57 18.66 -13.08 -7.93
N GLY A 58 17.51 -12.51 -8.22
CA GLY A 58 16.78 -11.70 -7.27
C GLY A 58 15.27 -11.96 -7.33
N ALA A 59 14.64 -12.06 -6.18
CA ALA A 59 13.21 -12.16 -6.02
C ALA A 59 12.74 -11.15 -4.97
N SER A 60 11.67 -10.43 -5.29
CA SER A 60 11.02 -9.52 -4.34
C SER A 60 9.52 -9.71 -4.40
N TYR A 61 8.88 -9.70 -3.24
CA TYR A 61 7.45 -9.77 -3.09
C TYR A 61 6.95 -8.64 -2.20
N ILE A 62 5.95 -7.93 -2.67
CA ILE A 62 5.37 -6.77 -1.98
C ILE A 62 3.87 -7.01 -1.81
N LEU A 63 3.42 -6.96 -0.57
CA LEU A 63 2.01 -6.91 -0.19
C LEU A 63 1.71 -5.51 0.34
N GLN A 64 0.70 -4.86 -0.20
CA GLN A 64 0.23 -3.56 0.25
C GLN A 64 -1.28 -3.58 0.43
N ASN A 65 -1.74 -3.02 1.52
CA ASN A 65 -3.16 -2.87 1.81
C ASN A 65 -3.43 -1.45 2.30
N ASP A 66 -4.18 -0.71 1.49
CA ASP A 66 -4.64 0.64 1.77
C ASP A 66 -6.11 0.58 2.13
N GLN A 67 -6.47 1.14 3.27
CA GLN A 67 -7.86 1.24 3.72
C GLN A 67 -8.25 2.70 3.92
N ASN A 68 -9.31 3.11 3.25
CA ASN A 68 -9.94 4.43 3.37
C ASN A 68 -8.97 5.61 3.24
N MET A 69 -8.02 5.52 2.31
CA MET A 69 -7.16 6.66 1.98
C MET A 69 -8.04 7.86 1.60
N THR A 70 -7.71 9.03 2.13
CA THR A 70 -8.44 10.26 1.89
C THR A 70 -8.48 10.61 0.41
N ASN A 71 -9.67 10.83 -0.14
CA ASN A 71 -9.82 11.28 -1.52
C ASN A 71 -9.27 12.68 -1.71
N GLN A 72 -8.79 12.94 -2.90
CA GLN A 72 -8.51 14.30 -3.36
C GLN A 72 -9.79 14.94 -3.88
N GLY A 73 -9.89 16.27 -3.76
CA GLY A 73 -11.07 17.04 -4.14
C GLY A 73 -12.15 17.09 -3.06
N THR A 74 -13.35 17.48 -3.44
CA THR A 74 -14.46 17.76 -2.52
C THR A 74 -15.34 16.53 -2.26
N TYR A 75 -15.50 15.68 -3.26
CA TYR A 75 -16.37 14.52 -3.16
C TYR A 75 -15.75 13.41 -2.31
N ASN A 76 -16.54 12.89 -1.38
CA ASN A 76 -16.13 11.76 -0.51
C ASN A 76 -14.81 12.02 0.27
N ASN A 77 -14.55 13.30 0.57
CA ASN A 77 -13.38 13.73 1.33
C ASN A 77 -13.81 14.19 2.72
N PRO A 78 -13.47 13.43 3.79
CA PRO A 78 -13.90 13.77 5.15
C PRO A 78 -13.32 15.10 5.65
N LEU A 79 -12.20 15.56 5.10
CA LEU A 79 -11.58 16.82 5.50
C LEU A 79 -12.40 18.02 5.04
N VAL A 80 -13.09 17.94 3.91
CA VAL A 80 -13.94 19.04 3.43
C VAL A 80 -15.06 19.32 4.43
N GLY A 81 -15.82 18.30 4.82
CA GLY A 81 -16.85 18.44 5.84
C GLY A 81 -16.30 18.90 7.19
N ALA A 82 -15.12 18.44 7.57
CA ALA A 82 -14.48 18.83 8.83
C ALA A 82 -14.05 20.31 8.84
N TYR A 83 -13.46 20.81 7.76
CA TYR A 83 -13.00 22.21 7.68
C TYR A 83 -14.13 23.21 7.52
N LEU A 84 -15.21 22.82 6.83
CA LEU A 84 -16.37 23.68 6.59
C LEU A 84 -17.45 23.56 7.67
N PHE A 85 -17.27 22.71 8.66
CA PHE A 85 -18.21 22.57 9.77
C PHE A 85 -18.30 23.88 10.56
N PRO A 86 -19.53 24.43 10.79
CA PRO A 86 -19.70 25.69 11.47
C PRO A 86 -19.18 25.63 12.92
N ARG A 87 -18.40 26.61 13.33
CA ARG A 87 -17.83 26.69 14.67
C ARG A 87 -18.88 26.92 15.78
N SER A 88 -20.07 27.35 15.40
CA SER A 88 -21.21 27.51 16.30
C SER A 88 -21.91 26.20 16.67
N ASN A 89 -21.65 25.15 15.94
CA ASN A 89 -22.28 23.85 16.12
C ASN A 89 -21.36 22.92 16.94
N ASP A 90 -21.97 22.02 17.68
CA ASP A 90 -21.21 21.03 18.46
C ASP A 90 -20.74 19.89 17.54
N TRP A 91 -19.41 19.70 17.49
CA TRP A 91 -18.82 18.62 16.73
C TRP A 91 -19.25 17.24 17.21
N SER A 92 -19.60 17.09 18.47
CA SER A 92 -20.06 15.82 19.06
C SER A 92 -21.37 15.33 18.42
N ASP A 93 -22.24 16.24 17.95
CA ASP A 93 -23.51 15.89 17.33
C ASP A 93 -23.32 15.05 16.05
N ILE A 94 -22.27 15.30 15.29
CA ILE A 94 -22.00 14.57 14.04
C ILE A 94 -21.32 13.23 14.25
N SER A 95 -20.90 12.92 15.47
CA SER A 95 -20.37 11.59 15.82
C SER A 95 -21.46 10.52 15.70
N MET A 96 -22.75 10.90 15.87
CA MET A 96 -23.89 10.08 15.51
C MET A 96 -24.17 10.22 14.00
N TYR A 97 -23.27 9.67 13.21
CA TYR A 97 -23.20 9.88 11.76
C TYR A 97 -24.34 9.24 10.95
N GLU A 98 -25.15 8.39 11.58
CA GLU A 98 -26.25 7.68 10.92
C GLU A 98 -27.53 7.67 11.75
N ARG A 99 -28.67 7.65 11.07
CA ARG A 99 -30.00 7.45 11.66
C ARG A 99 -30.76 6.38 10.90
N TYR A 100 -31.50 5.57 11.64
CA TYR A 100 -32.36 4.57 11.04
C TYR A 100 -33.62 5.21 10.47
N ASP A 101 -33.84 5.03 9.17
CA ASP A 101 -35.06 5.38 8.48
C ASP A 101 -36.03 4.18 8.49
N ALA A 102 -37.05 4.24 9.33
CA ALA A 102 -38.02 3.15 9.51
C ALA A 102 -38.88 2.90 8.27
N ALA A 103 -39.14 3.94 7.46
CA ALA A 103 -39.94 3.81 6.24
C ALA A 103 -39.19 3.05 5.15
N ARG A 104 -37.88 3.33 5.02
CA ARG A 104 -37.00 2.71 4.02
C ARG A 104 -36.28 1.47 4.56
N LYS A 105 -36.33 1.22 5.87
CA LYS A 105 -35.62 0.15 6.59
C LYS A 105 -34.11 0.13 6.35
N ILE A 106 -33.50 1.30 6.25
CA ILE A 106 -32.06 1.49 6.04
C ILE A 106 -31.51 2.54 7.01
N TYR A 107 -30.20 2.50 7.22
CA TYR A 107 -29.49 3.60 7.85
C TYR A 107 -29.14 4.67 6.81
N THR A 108 -29.41 5.92 7.14
CA THR A 108 -29.10 7.08 6.31
C THR A 108 -28.13 7.99 7.03
N GLN A 109 -27.35 8.74 6.26
CA GLN A 109 -26.43 9.73 6.80
C GLN A 109 -27.16 10.77 7.64
N TYR A 110 -26.61 11.09 8.80
CA TYR A 110 -26.97 12.29 9.55
C TYR A 110 -25.94 13.39 9.32
N TRP A 111 -26.38 14.46 8.70
CA TRP A 111 -25.57 15.66 8.45
C TRP A 111 -26.43 16.92 8.58
N PRO A 112 -26.28 17.69 9.69
CA PRO A 112 -27.20 18.79 10.00
C PRO A 112 -26.87 20.09 9.25
N VAL A 113 -25.74 20.18 8.58
CA VAL A 113 -25.23 21.43 8.00
C VAL A 113 -25.71 21.65 6.56
N GLY A 114 -26.09 20.58 5.85
CA GLY A 114 -26.33 20.63 4.41
C GLY A 114 -25.06 20.47 3.58
N ASP A 115 -25.18 20.54 2.27
CA ASP A 115 -24.06 20.31 1.37
C ASP A 115 -23.33 21.59 0.91
N GLU A 116 -23.95 22.73 1.15
CA GLU A 116 -23.43 24.06 0.77
C GLU A 116 -22.96 24.14 -0.70
N GLY A 117 -23.54 23.32 -1.58
CA GLY A 117 -23.15 23.20 -2.98
C GLY A 117 -21.79 22.50 -3.20
N MET A 118 -21.18 21.95 -2.17
CA MET A 118 -19.87 21.27 -2.22
C MET A 118 -19.95 19.76 -2.00
N VAL A 119 -21.13 19.18 -2.07
CA VAL A 119 -21.36 17.73 -1.83
C VAL A 119 -20.81 17.29 -0.48
N MET A 120 -20.95 18.15 0.54
CA MET A 120 -20.48 17.87 1.88
C MET A 120 -21.24 16.71 2.50
N GLN A 121 -20.49 15.86 3.15
CA GLN A 121 -21.02 14.71 3.87
C GLN A 121 -20.43 14.68 5.27
N ASN A 122 -21.12 13.98 6.18
CA ASN A 122 -20.58 13.73 7.49
C ASN A 122 -19.23 13.01 7.41
N PRO A 123 -18.15 13.57 7.95
CA PRO A 123 -16.82 12.94 7.92
C PRO A 123 -16.79 11.52 8.48
N TYR A 124 -17.57 11.24 9.54
CA TYR A 124 -17.65 9.89 10.12
C TYR A 124 -18.41 8.93 9.20
N TRP A 125 -19.49 9.40 8.52
CA TRP A 125 -20.17 8.60 7.51
C TRP A 125 -19.23 8.17 6.40
N ILE A 126 -18.45 9.10 5.84
CA ILE A 126 -17.44 8.80 4.82
C ILE A 126 -16.45 7.74 5.31
N ASN A 127 -15.97 7.88 6.55
CA ASN A 127 -14.94 6.98 7.08
C ASN A 127 -15.44 5.60 7.47
N TYR A 128 -16.73 5.45 7.80
CA TYR A 128 -17.27 4.21 8.32
C TYR A 128 -18.28 3.51 7.41
N ARG A 129 -18.84 4.23 6.41
CA ARG A 129 -19.81 3.67 5.47
C ARG A 129 -19.33 3.68 4.03
N ASN A 130 -18.71 4.75 3.59
CA ASN A 130 -18.12 4.83 2.24
C ASN A 130 -16.72 4.20 2.25
N LEU A 131 -16.67 2.88 2.32
CA LEU A 131 -15.43 2.15 2.55
C LEU A 131 -14.70 1.90 1.24
N ARG A 132 -13.40 2.15 1.26
CA ARG A 132 -12.50 1.90 0.14
C ARG A 132 -11.31 1.07 0.61
N GLN A 133 -11.04 0.01 -0.09
CA GLN A 133 -9.90 -0.84 0.17
C GLN A 133 -9.16 -1.12 -1.13
N ASN A 134 -7.86 -0.94 -1.09
CA ASN A 134 -6.97 -1.28 -2.19
C ASN A 134 -5.94 -2.29 -1.70
N LYS A 135 -5.98 -3.48 -2.27
CA LYS A 135 -4.99 -4.54 -2.01
C LYS A 135 -4.12 -4.69 -3.24
N LYS A 136 -2.83 -4.56 -3.06
CA LYS A 136 -1.86 -4.72 -4.11
C LYS A 136 -0.85 -5.78 -3.73
N ASP A 137 -0.66 -6.74 -4.62
CA ASP A 137 0.43 -7.68 -4.57
C ASP A 137 1.28 -7.54 -5.83
N ARG A 138 2.59 -7.54 -5.62
CA ARG A 138 3.56 -7.40 -6.69
C ARG A 138 4.72 -8.35 -6.44
N TYR A 139 5.06 -9.11 -7.44
CA TYR A 139 6.27 -9.89 -7.43
C TYR A 139 7.19 -9.50 -8.58
N MET A 140 8.48 -9.42 -8.25
CA MET A 140 9.53 -9.12 -9.18
C MET A 140 10.58 -10.21 -9.12
N LEU A 141 10.91 -10.77 -10.26
CA LEU A 141 11.98 -11.74 -10.41
C LEU A 141 13.01 -11.18 -11.38
N ASN A 142 14.26 -11.37 -11.09
CA ASN A 142 15.34 -11.07 -12.01
C ASN A 142 16.40 -12.17 -11.97
N ALA A 143 16.92 -12.49 -13.13
CA ALA A 143 18.04 -13.40 -13.28
C ALA A 143 19.01 -12.82 -14.31
N GLY A 144 20.27 -12.80 -13.96
CA GLY A 144 21.36 -12.34 -14.83
C GLY A 144 22.45 -13.38 -14.88
N LEU A 145 22.94 -13.67 -16.06
CA LEU A 145 24.09 -14.53 -16.26
C LEU A 145 25.16 -13.75 -17.01
N SER A 146 26.37 -13.80 -16.49
CA SER A 146 27.55 -13.21 -17.12
C SER A 146 28.61 -14.29 -17.32
N TYR A 147 29.15 -14.41 -18.52
CA TYR A 147 30.16 -15.38 -18.86
C TYR A 147 31.36 -14.71 -19.53
N LYS A 148 32.52 -14.86 -18.89
CA LYS A 148 33.82 -14.42 -19.40
C LYS A 148 34.38 -15.48 -20.34
N ILE A 149 34.18 -15.30 -21.64
CA ILE A 149 34.64 -16.25 -22.68
C ILE A 149 36.13 -16.14 -22.86
N LEU A 150 36.63 -14.92 -22.93
CA LEU A 150 38.04 -14.57 -23.08
C LEU A 150 38.38 -13.44 -22.09
N ASP A 151 39.65 -13.18 -21.83
CA ASP A 151 40.06 -12.12 -20.91
C ASP A 151 39.56 -10.73 -21.31
N TRP A 152 39.38 -10.54 -22.60
CA TRP A 152 38.85 -9.29 -23.19
C TRP A 152 37.37 -9.37 -23.59
N LEU A 153 36.70 -10.54 -23.49
CA LEU A 153 35.32 -10.73 -23.95
C LEU A 153 34.45 -11.35 -22.86
N THR A 154 33.47 -10.57 -22.41
CA THR A 154 32.43 -11.04 -21.51
C THR A 154 31.07 -10.88 -22.19
N VAL A 155 30.26 -11.92 -22.16
CA VAL A 155 28.86 -11.92 -22.65
C VAL A 155 27.95 -12.02 -21.44
N SER A 156 26.92 -11.16 -21.39
CA SER A 156 25.93 -11.17 -20.33
C SER A 156 24.52 -11.08 -20.86
N GLY A 157 23.60 -11.76 -20.20
CA GLY A 157 22.18 -11.72 -20.44
C GLY A 157 21.40 -11.50 -19.13
N ARG A 158 20.30 -10.78 -19.19
CA ARG A 158 19.42 -10.54 -18.04
C ARG A 158 17.98 -10.65 -18.41
N VAL A 159 17.21 -11.35 -17.59
CA VAL A 159 15.76 -11.47 -17.69
C VAL A 159 15.11 -10.87 -16.45
N ARG A 160 14.03 -10.13 -16.64
CA ARG A 160 13.22 -9.57 -15.57
C ARG A 160 11.75 -9.88 -15.79
N LEU A 161 11.08 -10.27 -14.71
CA LEU A 161 9.64 -10.43 -14.64
C LEU A 161 9.12 -9.52 -13.55
N ASP A 162 8.16 -8.67 -13.87
CA ASP A 162 7.49 -7.80 -12.93
C ASP A 162 5.97 -7.94 -13.15
N ASN A 163 5.29 -8.42 -12.15
CA ASN A 163 3.84 -8.57 -12.18
C ASN A 163 3.23 -7.88 -10.97
N SER A 164 2.21 -7.09 -11.21
CA SER A 164 1.46 -6.36 -10.18
C SER A 164 -0.02 -6.61 -10.37
N ASN A 165 -0.65 -7.15 -9.34
CA ASN A 165 -2.10 -7.28 -9.25
C ASN A 165 -2.63 -6.25 -8.26
N ASN A 166 -3.74 -5.59 -8.62
CA ASN A 166 -4.36 -4.54 -7.82
C ASN A 166 -5.87 -4.81 -7.73
N ASP A 167 -6.32 -5.11 -6.52
CA ASP A 167 -7.73 -5.38 -6.23
C ASP A 167 -8.31 -4.20 -5.44
N TYR A 168 -9.19 -3.46 -6.10
CA TYR A 168 -9.84 -2.28 -5.54
C TYR A 168 -11.31 -2.59 -5.25
N THR A 169 -11.70 -2.39 -4.00
CA THR A 169 -13.07 -2.57 -3.54
C THR A 169 -13.60 -1.26 -2.97
N GLU A 170 -14.77 -0.85 -3.44
CA GLU A 170 -15.48 0.33 -2.95
C GLU A 170 -16.91 -0.05 -2.54
N LYS A 171 -17.37 0.50 -1.41
CA LYS A 171 -18.73 0.29 -0.86
C LYS A 171 -19.29 1.65 -0.47
N PHE A 172 -20.53 1.90 -0.86
CA PHE A 172 -21.30 3.10 -0.53
C PHE A 172 -22.55 2.74 0.27
#